data_ec9fcb7a5d956eb1429d48d97a7a3eeb
#
_entry.id   ec9fcb7a5d956eb1429d48d97a7a3eeb
#
_cell.length_a   1.000
_cell.length_b   1.000
_cell.length_c   1.000
_cell.angle_alpha   90.00
_cell.angle_beta   90.00
_cell.angle_gamma   90.00
#
_symmetry.space_group_name_H-M   'P 1'
#
loop_
_entity.id
_entity.type
_entity.pdbx_description
1 polymer ?
#
loop_
_entity_poly.entity_id
_entity_poly.type
_entity_poly.pdbx_seq_one_letter_code
_entity_poly.pdbx_strand_id
1 'polypeptide(L)'
;MGITAIFRPGMRGYFVPFGAGIALVVSACLPWVVIGGESITGIPDVPALWVLGLGAIAAVLALLSLITRRNSRHPLLIVGLFALGIMFLSWRIIPQTVGDRALTISQAFAIVEGTPMGSAPKAAVGVGIYLGMIAASVLVLFGLTIVFKRAAQPYAVADKDDDV
;
A
#
# COMPACT_ATOMS: atom_id res chain seq x y z
N MET A 1 0.80 10.43 32.04
CA MET A 1 -0.14 9.70 31.14
C MET A 1 0.36 8.27 31.03
N GLY A 2 -0.35 7.29 31.62
CA GLY A 2 0.16 5.92 31.71
C GLY A 2 0.01 5.15 30.40
N ILE A 3 1.00 4.37 30.05
CA ILE A 3 1.08 3.45 28.89
C ILE A 3 -0.10 2.48 28.85
N THR A 4 -0.71 2.17 30.00
CA THR A 4 -1.91 1.31 30.14
C THR A 4 -3.15 1.83 29.42
N ALA A 5 -3.23 3.13 29.07
CA ALA A 5 -4.36 3.72 28.36
C ALA A 5 -4.42 3.31 26.88
N ILE A 6 -3.30 2.87 26.29
CA ILE A 6 -3.17 2.47 24.89
C ILE A 6 -3.83 1.09 24.65
N PHE A 7 -3.90 0.24 25.68
CA PHE A 7 -4.36 -1.16 25.58
C PHE A 7 -5.86 -1.36 25.84
N ARG A 8 -6.68 -0.30 25.89
CA ARG A 8 -8.12 -0.46 26.06
C ARG A 8 -8.77 -1.16 24.86
N PRO A 9 -9.78 -2.04 25.09
CA PRO A 9 -10.36 -2.91 24.06
C PRO A 9 -10.88 -2.17 22.81
N GLY A 10 -11.35 -0.93 22.93
CA GLY A 10 -11.87 -0.14 21.80
C GLY A 10 -10.78 0.46 20.87
N MET A 11 -9.53 0.58 21.34
CA MET A 11 -8.43 1.19 20.58
C MET A 11 -7.47 0.17 19.97
N ARG A 12 -7.54 -1.10 20.39
CA ARG A 12 -6.67 -2.17 19.86
C ARG A 12 -6.77 -2.33 18.34
N GLY A 13 -7.91 -1.99 17.75
CA GLY A 13 -8.08 -2.05 16.30
C GLY A 13 -7.10 -1.17 15.50
N TYR A 14 -6.57 -0.08 16.08
CA TYR A 14 -5.62 0.81 15.39
C TYR A 14 -4.20 0.27 15.29
N PHE A 15 -3.86 -0.80 16.00
CA PHE A 15 -2.57 -1.48 15.77
C PHE A 15 -2.51 -2.15 14.39
N VAL A 16 -3.65 -2.55 13.83
CA VAL A 16 -3.72 -3.14 12.48
C VAL A 16 -3.29 -2.14 11.41
N PRO A 17 -3.90 -0.94 11.28
CA PRO A 17 -3.45 0.04 10.29
C PRO A 17 -2.06 0.60 10.60
N PHE A 18 -1.61 0.64 11.86
CA PHE A 18 -0.25 1.00 12.21
C PHE A 18 0.76 -0.01 11.65
N GLY A 19 0.55 -1.31 11.89
CA GLY A 19 1.38 -2.37 11.33
C GLY A 19 1.34 -2.42 9.80
N ALA A 20 0.17 -2.19 9.19
CA ALA A 20 0.02 -2.11 7.74
C ALA A 20 0.78 -0.90 7.15
N GLY A 21 0.77 0.26 7.82
CA GLY A 21 1.56 1.43 7.42
C GLY A 21 3.06 1.14 7.43
N ILE A 22 3.57 0.48 8.47
CA ILE A 22 4.97 0.05 8.56
C ILE A 22 5.29 -0.97 7.45
N ALA A 23 4.43 -1.96 7.22
CA ALA A 23 4.61 -2.95 6.17
C ALA A 23 4.67 -2.30 4.77
N LEU A 24 3.90 -1.22 4.55
CA LEU A 24 3.94 -0.44 3.32
C LEU A 24 5.29 0.27 3.15
N VAL A 25 5.84 0.87 4.20
CA VAL A 25 7.18 1.47 4.19
C VAL A 25 8.24 0.42 3.86
N VAL A 26 8.19 -0.72 4.53
CA VAL A 26 9.14 -1.82 4.29
C VAL A 26 9.02 -2.33 2.86
N SER A 27 7.81 -2.44 2.30
CA SER A 27 7.58 -2.90 0.93
C SER A 27 8.29 -2.05 -0.12
N ALA A 28 8.44 -0.75 0.12
CA ALA A 28 9.16 0.16 -0.78
C ALA A 28 10.67 -0.13 -0.84
N CYS A 29 11.24 -0.67 0.24
CA CYS A 29 12.65 -1.03 0.33
C CYS A 29 12.96 -2.44 -0.18
N LEU A 30 11.93 -3.27 -0.39
CA LEU A 30 12.08 -4.63 -0.87
C LEU A 30 12.20 -4.70 -2.41
N PRO A 31 12.65 -5.84 -2.97
CA PRO A 31 12.68 -6.03 -4.41
C PRO A 31 11.29 -5.92 -5.04
N TRP A 32 11.16 -5.06 -6.06
CA TRP A 32 9.93 -4.89 -6.83
C TRP A 32 9.94 -5.69 -8.13
N VAL A 33 11.14 -5.89 -8.70
CA VAL A 33 11.32 -6.67 -9.91
C VAL A 33 12.54 -7.59 -9.76
N VAL A 34 12.44 -8.78 -10.34
CA VAL A 34 13.56 -9.72 -10.48
C VAL A 34 13.73 -10.00 -11.96
N ILE A 35 14.94 -9.79 -12.48
CA ILE A 35 15.27 -10.01 -13.88
C ILE A 35 16.62 -10.73 -14.00
N GLY A 36 16.67 -11.86 -14.70
CA GLY A 36 17.90 -12.62 -14.89
C GLY A 36 18.58 -13.10 -13.60
N GLY A 37 17.82 -13.19 -12.48
CA GLY A 37 18.36 -13.52 -11.15
C GLY A 37 18.76 -12.30 -10.31
N GLU A 38 18.84 -11.11 -10.91
CA GLU A 38 19.11 -9.86 -10.20
C GLU A 38 17.82 -9.24 -9.65
N SER A 39 17.88 -8.77 -8.41
CA SER A 39 16.74 -8.14 -7.73
C SER A 39 16.87 -6.63 -7.75
N ILE A 40 15.85 -5.93 -8.27
CA ILE A 40 15.76 -4.47 -8.31
C ILE A 40 14.80 -4.03 -7.22
N THR A 41 15.29 -3.23 -6.27
CA THR A 41 14.50 -2.65 -5.19
C THR A 41 13.56 -1.57 -5.71
N GLY A 42 12.47 -1.30 -4.98
CA GLY A 42 11.55 -0.23 -5.35
C GLY A 42 12.20 1.15 -5.32
N ILE A 43 12.97 1.45 -4.28
CA ILE A 43 13.73 2.70 -4.16
C ILE A 43 15.00 2.59 -5.04
N PRO A 44 15.31 3.64 -5.84
CA PRO A 44 14.86 5.04 -5.78
C PRO A 44 13.69 5.41 -6.72
N ASP A 45 12.94 4.48 -7.26
CA ASP A 45 11.87 4.77 -8.21
C ASP A 45 10.75 5.65 -7.59
N VAL A 46 10.23 6.57 -8.39
CA VAL A 46 9.20 7.53 -7.96
C VAL A 46 7.96 6.85 -7.34
N PRO A 47 7.39 5.77 -7.93
CA PRO A 47 6.27 5.08 -7.31
C PRO A 47 6.58 4.52 -5.91
N ALA A 48 7.79 4.01 -5.69
CA ALA A 48 8.19 3.48 -4.40
C ALA A 48 8.34 4.57 -3.34
N LEU A 49 8.82 5.75 -3.72
CA LEU A 49 8.88 6.91 -2.83
C LEU A 49 7.49 7.38 -2.40
N TRP A 50 6.50 7.36 -3.32
CA TRP A 50 5.11 7.64 -2.97
C TRP A 50 4.54 6.60 -2.01
N VAL A 51 4.79 5.32 -2.25
CA VAL A 51 4.34 4.22 -1.35
C VAL A 51 4.97 4.36 0.03
N LEU A 52 6.26 4.68 0.10
CA LEU A 52 6.96 4.95 1.36
C LEU A 52 6.32 6.13 2.10
N GLY A 53 6.07 7.25 1.42
CA GLY A 53 5.42 8.43 2.00
C GLY A 53 4.01 8.13 2.51
N LEU A 54 3.18 7.43 1.71
CA LEU A 54 1.83 7.03 2.10
C LEU A 54 1.84 6.05 3.29
N GLY A 55 2.79 5.11 3.32
CA GLY A 55 2.98 4.20 4.44
C GLY A 55 3.34 4.93 5.74
N ALA A 56 4.25 5.90 5.66
CA ALA A 56 4.62 6.74 6.79
C ALA A 56 3.41 7.57 7.29
N ILE A 57 2.66 8.19 6.38
CA ILE A 57 1.42 8.93 6.72
C ILE A 57 0.41 8.00 7.40
N ALA A 58 0.18 6.79 6.87
CA ALA A 58 -0.73 5.83 7.46
C ALA A 58 -0.31 5.43 8.89
N ALA A 59 0.98 5.16 9.10
CA ALA A 59 1.53 4.82 10.41
C ALA A 59 1.37 5.99 11.41
N VAL A 60 1.67 7.21 10.99
CA VAL A 60 1.50 8.41 11.83
C VAL A 60 0.03 8.66 12.16
N LEU A 61 -0.88 8.56 11.19
CA LEU A 61 -2.32 8.73 11.43
C LEU A 61 -2.86 7.67 12.40
N ALA A 62 -2.43 6.42 12.26
CA ALA A 62 -2.82 5.35 13.17
C ALA A 62 -2.27 5.60 14.57
N LEU A 63 -1.01 6.02 14.70
CA LEU A 63 -0.38 6.36 15.98
C LEU A 63 -1.07 7.57 16.64
N LEU A 64 -1.34 8.63 15.88
CA LEU A 64 -2.09 9.78 16.39
C LEU A 64 -3.48 9.38 16.87
N SER A 65 -4.17 8.48 16.17
CA SER A 65 -5.48 7.96 16.61
C SER A 65 -5.38 7.21 17.93
N LEU A 66 -4.31 6.42 18.13
CA LEU A 66 -4.05 5.74 19.41
C LEU A 66 -3.82 6.73 20.55
N ILE A 67 -3.11 7.83 20.31
CA ILE A 67 -2.77 8.84 21.32
C ILE A 67 -3.97 9.77 21.59
N THR A 68 -4.56 10.36 20.54
CA THR A 68 -5.59 11.41 20.65
C THR A 68 -6.99 10.85 20.81
N ARG A 69 -7.19 9.55 20.64
CA ARG A 69 -8.49 8.86 20.66
C ARG A 69 -9.49 9.38 19.61
N ARG A 70 -9.00 10.04 18.56
CA ARG A 70 -9.82 10.49 17.45
C ARG A 70 -9.89 9.44 16.36
N ASN A 71 -11.04 9.41 15.67
CA ASN A 71 -11.28 8.45 14.60
C ASN A 71 -10.65 8.93 13.28
N SER A 72 -9.57 8.31 12.84
CA SER A 72 -8.88 8.62 11.57
C SER A 72 -9.17 7.61 10.46
N ARG A 73 -10.31 6.92 10.49
CA ARG A 73 -10.63 5.88 9.49
C ARG A 73 -10.82 6.44 8.09
N HIS A 74 -11.41 7.64 7.95
CA HIS A 74 -11.56 8.28 6.63
C HIS A 74 -10.21 8.61 5.97
N PRO A 75 -9.28 9.33 6.63
CA PRO A 75 -7.98 9.58 6.03
C PRO A 75 -7.19 8.29 5.78
N LEU A 76 -7.28 7.29 6.65
CA LEU A 76 -6.65 5.99 6.42
C LEU A 76 -7.23 5.25 5.20
N LEU A 77 -8.54 5.36 4.95
CA LEU A 77 -9.17 4.82 3.75
C LEU A 77 -8.61 5.47 2.48
N ILE A 78 -8.53 6.80 2.47
CA ILE A 78 -8.00 7.56 1.32
C ILE A 78 -6.54 7.18 1.05
N VAL A 79 -5.69 7.20 2.08
CA VAL A 79 -4.29 6.81 1.97
C VAL A 79 -4.15 5.37 1.47
N GLY A 80 -4.97 4.45 2.00
CA GLY A 80 -4.98 3.05 1.57
C GLY A 80 -5.38 2.87 0.11
N LEU A 81 -6.41 3.60 -0.37
CA LEU A 81 -6.84 3.56 -1.77
C LEU A 81 -5.76 4.10 -2.72
N PHE A 82 -5.12 5.23 -2.36
CA PHE A 82 -4.00 5.76 -3.16
C PHE A 82 -2.83 4.78 -3.21
N ALA A 83 -2.42 4.23 -2.07
CA ALA A 83 -1.36 3.24 -2.00
C ALA A 83 -1.69 2.00 -2.83
N LEU A 84 -2.92 1.48 -2.72
CA LEU A 84 -3.38 0.32 -3.50
C LEU A 84 -3.38 0.60 -4.99
N GLY A 85 -3.82 1.79 -5.41
CA GLY A 85 -3.79 2.22 -6.81
C GLY A 85 -2.37 2.26 -7.36
N ILE A 86 -1.42 2.88 -6.63
CA ILE A 86 0.00 2.94 -7.04
C ILE A 86 0.59 1.53 -7.11
N MET A 87 0.35 0.68 -6.12
CA MET A 87 0.86 -0.69 -6.09
C MET A 87 0.30 -1.54 -7.23
N PHE A 88 -1.00 -1.40 -7.53
CA PHE A 88 -1.64 -2.10 -8.64
C PHE A 88 -1.06 -1.67 -10.00
N LEU A 89 -0.88 -0.35 -10.22
CA LEU A 89 -0.26 0.17 -11.42
C LEU A 89 1.20 -0.28 -11.54
N SER A 90 1.95 -0.24 -10.44
CA SER A 90 3.33 -0.71 -10.40
C SER A 90 3.43 -2.19 -10.74
N TRP A 91 2.55 -3.02 -10.18
CA TRP A 91 2.47 -4.44 -10.50
C TRP A 91 2.24 -4.71 -11.99
N ARG A 92 1.41 -3.86 -12.64
CA ARG A 92 1.06 -4.03 -14.06
C ARG A 92 2.12 -3.50 -15.00
N ILE A 93 2.71 -2.34 -14.69
CA ILE A 93 3.54 -1.56 -15.62
C ILE A 93 5.02 -1.89 -15.48
N ILE A 94 5.55 -1.97 -14.24
CA ILE A 94 6.99 -2.03 -14.01
C ILE A 94 7.63 -3.27 -14.61
N PRO A 95 7.11 -4.51 -14.46
CA PRO A 95 7.75 -5.69 -15.05
C PRO A 95 7.81 -5.63 -16.58
N GLN A 96 6.80 -5.04 -17.22
CA GLN A 96 6.76 -4.88 -18.67
C GLN A 96 7.82 -3.89 -19.12
N THR A 97 7.88 -2.70 -18.54
CA THR A 97 8.85 -1.66 -18.92
C THR A 97 10.30 -2.07 -18.66
N VAL A 98 10.56 -2.79 -17.57
CA VAL A 98 11.89 -3.32 -17.27
C VAL A 98 12.26 -4.43 -18.24
N GLY A 99 11.34 -5.32 -18.57
CA GLY A 99 11.53 -6.37 -19.57
C GLY A 99 11.85 -5.79 -20.96
N ASP A 100 11.09 -4.80 -21.42
CA ASP A 100 11.28 -4.15 -22.71
C ASP A 100 12.64 -3.42 -22.79
N ARG A 101 13.04 -2.73 -21.72
CA ARG A 101 14.36 -2.09 -21.64
C ARG A 101 15.49 -3.10 -21.69
N ALA A 102 15.38 -4.21 -20.96
CA ALA A 102 16.39 -5.26 -20.96
C ALA A 102 16.51 -5.90 -22.35
N LEU A 103 15.39 -6.10 -23.05
CA LEU A 103 15.37 -6.60 -24.43
C LEU A 103 16.06 -5.64 -25.38
N THR A 104 15.76 -4.35 -25.31
CA THR A 104 16.40 -3.32 -26.14
C THR A 104 17.91 -3.26 -25.93
N ILE A 105 18.34 -3.34 -24.66
CA ILE A 105 19.77 -3.33 -24.31
C ILE A 105 20.47 -4.61 -24.86
N SER A 106 19.85 -5.78 -24.67
CA SER A 106 20.44 -7.04 -25.17
C SER A 106 20.55 -7.09 -26.69
N GLN A 107 19.56 -6.54 -27.40
CA GLN A 107 19.58 -6.41 -28.84
C GLN A 107 20.72 -5.48 -29.33
N ALA A 108 20.88 -4.33 -28.64
CA ALA A 108 21.95 -3.39 -28.97
C ALA A 108 23.34 -4.04 -28.81
N PHE A 109 23.57 -4.79 -27.73
CA PHE A 109 24.82 -5.53 -27.52
C PHE A 109 25.04 -6.62 -28.57
N ALA A 110 23.99 -7.39 -28.90
CA ALA A 110 24.08 -8.43 -29.92
C ALA A 110 24.50 -7.86 -31.31
N ILE A 111 24.01 -6.67 -31.67
CA ILE A 111 24.39 -6.00 -32.92
C ILE A 111 25.87 -5.56 -32.89
N VAL A 112 26.33 -5.02 -31.77
CA VAL A 112 27.72 -4.54 -31.62
C VAL A 112 28.72 -5.71 -31.60
N GLU A 113 28.37 -6.82 -30.95
CA GLU A 113 29.23 -7.99 -30.81
C GLU A 113 29.11 -9.01 -31.97
N GLY A 114 28.12 -8.81 -32.85
CA GLY A 114 27.86 -9.76 -33.96
C GLY A 114 27.37 -11.13 -33.47
N THR A 115 26.83 -11.19 -32.26
CA THR A 115 26.34 -12.43 -31.66
C THR A 115 24.86 -12.67 -32.00
N PRO A 116 24.38 -13.94 -32.07
CA PRO A 116 22.98 -14.21 -32.31
C PRO A 116 22.10 -13.62 -31.17
N MET A 117 20.98 -13.00 -31.54
CA MET A 117 20.02 -12.42 -30.57
C MET A 117 19.55 -13.49 -29.57
N GLY A 118 19.99 -13.40 -28.33
CA GLY A 118 19.49 -14.23 -27.23
C GLY A 118 18.07 -13.88 -26.86
N SER A 119 17.36 -14.83 -26.22
CA SER A 119 16.05 -14.56 -25.63
C SER A 119 16.20 -13.56 -24.46
N ALA A 120 15.34 -12.51 -24.46
CA ALA A 120 15.36 -11.53 -23.37
C ALA A 120 15.11 -12.21 -22.01
N PRO A 121 15.82 -11.79 -20.97
CA PRO A 121 15.54 -12.27 -19.61
C PRO A 121 14.12 -11.85 -19.21
N LYS A 122 13.33 -12.79 -18.68
CA LYS A 122 11.98 -12.51 -18.21
C LYS A 122 12.03 -11.72 -16.91
N ALA A 123 11.36 -10.57 -16.91
CA ALA A 123 11.15 -9.81 -15.69
C ALA A 123 9.98 -10.43 -14.89
N ALA A 124 10.20 -10.69 -13.61
CA ALA A 124 9.20 -11.19 -12.69
C ALA A 124 8.90 -10.14 -11.59
N VAL A 125 7.68 -10.18 -11.07
CA VAL A 125 7.27 -9.31 -9.97
C VAL A 125 7.98 -9.73 -8.68
N GLY A 126 8.58 -8.76 -8.00
CA GLY A 126 9.26 -8.99 -6.73
C GLY A 126 8.31 -8.99 -5.51
N VAL A 127 8.82 -9.49 -4.40
CA VAL A 127 8.07 -9.66 -3.14
C VAL A 127 7.58 -8.34 -2.55
N GLY A 128 8.29 -7.23 -2.80
CA GLY A 128 7.93 -5.91 -2.31
C GLY A 128 6.56 -5.45 -2.80
N ILE A 129 6.25 -5.69 -4.08
CA ILE A 129 4.94 -5.32 -4.66
C ILE A 129 3.80 -6.11 -3.98
N TYR A 130 3.97 -7.41 -3.78
CA TYR A 130 2.93 -8.23 -3.12
C TYR A 130 2.71 -7.81 -1.68
N LEU A 131 3.78 -7.58 -0.91
CA LEU A 131 3.68 -7.09 0.47
C LEU A 131 2.96 -5.73 0.51
N GLY A 132 3.31 -4.80 -0.38
CA GLY A 132 2.67 -3.50 -0.47
C GLY A 132 1.19 -3.58 -0.83
N MET A 133 0.81 -4.46 -1.78
CA MET A 133 -0.60 -4.68 -2.12
C MET A 133 -1.40 -5.23 -0.93
N ILE A 134 -0.86 -6.20 -0.20
CA ILE A 134 -1.51 -6.75 1.00
C ILE A 134 -1.66 -5.66 2.06
N ALA A 135 -0.60 -4.91 2.35
CA ALA A 135 -0.61 -3.85 3.34
C ALA A 135 -1.63 -2.74 2.99
N ALA A 136 -1.65 -2.30 1.72
CA ALA A 136 -2.61 -1.31 1.24
C ALA A 136 -4.06 -1.83 1.32
N SER A 137 -4.31 -3.10 0.98
CA SER A 137 -5.63 -3.74 1.12
C SER A 137 -6.10 -3.76 2.57
N VAL A 138 -5.22 -4.07 3.52
CA VAL A 138 -5.53 -4.03 4.95
C VAL A 138 -5.94 -2.62 5.39
N LEU A 139 -5.24 -1.56 4.93
CA LEU A 139 -5.61 -0.17 5.21
C LEU A 139 -7.00 0.17 4.66
N VAL A 140 -7.30 -0.24 3.42
CA VAL A 140 -8.61 -0.02 2.79
C VAL A 140 -9.70 -0.74 3.56
N LEU A 141 -9.54 -2.03 3.87
CA LEU A 141 -10.51 -2.82 4.62
C LEU A 141 -10.77 -2.22 6.00
N PHE A 142 -9.71 -1.80 6.71
CA PHE A 142 -9.86 -1.12 7.99
C PHE A 142 -10.65 0.19 7.85
N GLY A 143 -10.34 1.00 6.84
CA GLY A 143 -11.05 2.25 6.56
C GLY A 143 -12.53 2.03 6.22
N LEU A 144 -12.86 0.98 5.45
CA LEU A 144 -14.23 0.62 5.07
C LEU A 144 -15.10 0.25 6.27
N THR A 145 -14.56 -0.18 7.39
CA THR A 145 -15.34 -0.51 8.60
C THR A 145 -16.20 0.65 9.10
N ILE A 146 -15.88 1.90 8.73
CA ILE A 146 -16.71 3.05 9.09
C ILE A 146 -17.98 3.13 8.26
N VAL A 147 -17.91 2.76 6.98
CA VAL A 147 -19.04 2.80 6.06
C VAL A 147 -20.09 1.79 6.50
N PHE A 148 -19.66 0.57 6.84
CA PHE A 148 -20.56 -0.48 7.31
C PHE A 148 -21.23 -0.13 8.64
N LYS A 149 -20.52 0.51 9.60
CA LYS A 149 -21.11 0.95 10.85
C LYS A 149 -22.16 2.04 10.66
N ARG A 150 -21.99 2.96 9.72
CA ARG A 150 -22.99 4.00 9.41
C ARG A 150 -24.23 3.42 8.72
N ALA A 151 -24.04 2.49 7.80
CA ALA A 151 -25.13 1.83 7.09
C ALA A 151 -25.99 0.94 8.02
N ALA A 152 -25.40 0.41 9.08
CA ALA A 152 -26.08 -0.44 10.05
C ALA A 152 -26.82 0.33 11.18
N GLN A 153 -26.74 1.66 11.24
CA GLN A 153 -27.53 2.44 12.18
C GLN A 153 -28.94 2.64 11.60
N PRO A 154 -30.01 2.11 12.25
CA PRO A 154 -31.38 2.41 11.83
C PRO A 154 -31.58 3.91 11.83
N TYR A 155 -32.26 4.43 10.80
CA TYR A 155 -32.74 5.80 10.78
C TYR A 155 -33.61 5.97 12.00
N ALA A 156 -33.17 6.75 12.97
CA ALA A 156 -34.06 7.18 14.08
C ALA A 156 -35.13 8.04 13.42
N VAL A 157 -36.29 7.46 13.20
CA VAL A 157 -37.49 8.22 12.88
C VAL A 157 -37.68 9.16 14.08
N ALA A 158 -37.49 10.46 13.84
CA ALA A 158 -37.90 11.46 14.82
C ALA A 158 -39.41 11.28 15.00
N ASP A 159 -39.80 10.68 16.11
CA ASP A 159 -41.17 10.71 16.55
C ASP A 159 -41.51 12.19 16.72
N LYS A 160 -42.28 12.69 15.76
CA LYS A 160 -42.87 14.01 15.81
C LYS A 160 -44.04 13.80 16.69
N ASP A 161 -43.83 13.97 17.99
CA ASP A 161 -44.95 14.11 18.94
C ASP A 161 -45.73 15.35 18.51
N ASP A 162 -46.85 15.09 17.84
CA ASP A 162 -47.91 16.05 17.64
C ASP A 162 -48.56 16.29 18.99
N ASP A 163 -47.95 17.16 19.77
CA ASP A 163 -48.66 17.75 20.92
C ASP A 163 -49.64 18.79 20.37
N VAL A 164 -50.92 18.38 20.40
CA VAL A 164 -52.10 19.21 20.25
C VAL A 164 -52.38 19.91 21.57
#